data_064f189687cd9481b783c0954e6baad2
#
_entry.id   064f189687cd9481b783c0954e6baad2
#
_cell.length_a   1.000
_cell.length_b   1.000
_cell.length_c   1.000
_cell.angle_alpha   90.00
_cell.angle_beta   90.00
_cell.angle_gamma   90.00
#
_symmetry.space_group_name_H-M   'P 1'
#
loop_
_entity.id
_entity.type
_entity.pdbx_description
1 polymer ?
#
loop_
_entity_poly.entity_id
_entity_poly.type
_entity_poly.pdbx_seq_one_letter_code
_entity_poly.pdbx_strand_id
1 'polypeptide(L)'
;GDAPNIVPEQAQVYYYVRHPQLESLSGLFDRVLNAARAAALGTDTQVDVEVMHGNYPILPNTTLAQLVYENMIQFGGITYTEEEQTFAENIQTTLMAAPAGLGSEREIAPFQFRQTMGSTDVGDVSWLAPTVGFSTATWVPGTPAHSWQAVAAGGMSIGHKGMQLATHVLAKTAA
;
A
#
# COMPACT_ATOMS: atom_id res chain seq x y z
N GLY A 1 -10.63 15.97 23.22
CA GLY A 1 -10.73 17.05 24.23
C GLY A 1 -9.36 17.61 24.54
N ASP A 2 -9.33 18.77 25.13
CA ASP A 2 -8.09 19.54 25.37
C ASP A 2 -7.30 19.05 26.58
N ALA A 3 -7.93 18.29 27.48
CA ALA A 3 -7.28 17.75 28.66
C ALA A 3 -7.79 16.32 28.98
N PRO A 4 -6.92 15.42 29.49
CA PRO A 4 -7.27 14.01 29.68
C PRO A 4 -8.26 13.76 30.84
N ASN A 5 -8.45 14.73 31.72
CA ASN A 5 -9.36 14.68 32.88
C ASN A 5 -10.70 15.38 32.61
N ILE A 6 -10.96 15.84 31.40
CA ILE A 6 -12.21 16.49 30.99
C ILE A 6 -12.93 15.60 29.99
N VAL A 7 -14.21 15.32 30.27
CA VAL A 7 -15.09 14.66 29.29
C VAL A 7 -15.52 15.71 28.27
N PRO A 8 -15.15 15.58 27.00
CA PRO A 8 -15.54 16.56 25.99
C PRO A 8 -17.03 16.46 25.66
N GLU A 9 -17.65 17.59 25.37
CA GLU A 9 -19.03 17.64 24.90
C GLU A 9 -19.21 16.96 23.53
N GLN A 10 -18.16 17.03 22.68
CA GLN A 10 -18.12 16.41 21.36
C GLN A 10 -16.80 15.67 21.17
N ALA A 11 -16.88 14.51 20.53
CA ALA A 11 -15.72 13.73 20.11
C ALA A 11 -15.98 13.19 18.71
N GLN A 12 -14.93 13.08 17.91
CA GLN A 12 -15.00 12.55 16.56
C GLN A 12 -13.99 11.41 16.39
N VAL A 13 -14.41 10.36 15.70
CA VAL A 13 -13.56 9.23 15.34
C VAL A 13 -13.68 8.94 13.86
N TYR A 14 -12.57 8.55 13.24
CA TYR A 14 -12.52 8.16 11.85
C TYR A 14 -12.28 6.67 11.75
N TYR A 15 -13.07 6.00 10.91
CA TYR A 15 -12.92 4.58 10.64
C TYR A 15 -12.75 4.32 9.16
N TYR A 16 -11.85 3.39 8.83
CA TYR A 16 -11.79 2.73 7.54
C TYR A 16 -12.32 1.31 7.72
N VAL A 17 -13.39 0.98 7.02
CA VAL A 17 -13.90 -0.39 6.95
C VAL A 17 -13.43 -0.97 5.62
N ARG A 18 -12.71 -2.09 5.66
CA ARG A 18 -12.08 -2.68 4.48
C ARG A 18 -12.35 -4.17 4.43
N HIS A 19 -12.71 -4.64 3.24
CA HIS A 19 -12.78 -6.06 2.93
C HIS A 19 -12.58 -6.25 1.43
N PRO A 20 -11.88 -7.31 0.98
CA PRO A 20 -11.64 -7.55 -0.45
C PRO A 20 -12.90 -7.88 -1.25
N GLN A 21 -13.93 -8.39 -0.59
CA GLN A 21 -15.23 -8.70 -1.20
C GLN A 21 -16.25 -7.63 -0.81
N LEU A 22 -16.84 -6.98 -1.80
CA LEU A 22 -17.78 -5.86 -1.61
C LEU A 22 -19.01 -6.27 -0.80
N GLU A 23 -19.53 -7.48 -1.05
CA GLU A 23 -20.69 -7.99 -0.30
C GLU A 23 -20.39 -8.11 1.21
N SER A 24 -19.24 -8.66 1.57
CA SER A 24 -18.80 -8.73 2.96
C SER A 24 -18.53 -7.36 3.56
N LEU A 25 -18.01 -6.42 2.77
CA LEU A 25 -17.76 -5.05 3.20
C LEU A 25 -19.05 -4.35 3.64
N SER A 26 -20.12 -4.49 2.87
CA SER A 26 -21.44 -3.89 3.23
C SER A 26 -21.93 -4.36 4.59
N GLY A 27 -21.92 -5.68 4.83
CA GLY A 27 -22.31 -6.24 6.11
C GLY A 27 -21.43 -5.82 7.29
N LEU A 28 -20.10 -5.67 7.05
CA LEU A 28 -19.17 -5.15 8.06
C LEU A 28 -19.44 -3.68 8.38
N PHE A 29 -19.72 -2.87 7.36
CA PHE A 29 -20.05 -1.47 7.53
C PHE A 29 -21.30 -1.28 8.38
N ASP A 30 -22.37 -2.02 8.10
CA ASP A 30 -23.60 -1.99 8.89
C ASP A 30 -23.35 -2.37 10.36
N ARG A 31 -22.46 -3.34 10.61
CA ARG A 31 -22.09 -3.72 11.97
C ARG A 31 -21.34 -2.61 12.71
N VAL A 32 -20.44 -1.87 12.03
CA VAL A 32 -19.75 -0.70 12.61
C VAL A 32 -20.77 0.39 12.97
N LEU A 33 -21.72 0.69 12.08
CA LEU A 33 -22.79 1.65 12.36
C LEU A 33 -23.64 1.24 13.56
N ASN A 34 -24.00 -0.03 13.65
CA ASN A 34 -24.79 -0.54 14.77
C ASN A 34 -24.01 -0.48 16.09
N ALA A 35 -22.72 -0.75 16.06
CA ALA A 35 -21.85 -0.60 17.25
C ALA A 35 -21.80 0.86 17.73
N ALA A 36 -21.65 1.82 16.80
CA ALA A 36 -21.68 3.24 17.13
C ALA A 36 -23.02 3.68 17.74
N ARG A 37 -24.15 3.25 17.18
CA ARG A 37 -25.48 3.52 17.71
C ARG A 37 -25.71 2.89 19.08
N ALA A 38 -25.25 1.66 19.27
CA ALA A 38 -25.36 0.97 20.56
C ALA A 38 -24.52 1.67 21.65
N ALA A 39 -23.31 2.15 21.30
CA ALA A 39 -22.46 2.91 22.21
C ALA A 39 -23.16 4.23 22.63
N ALA A 40 -23.71 4.97 21.71
CA ALA A 40 -24.45 6.20 21.99
C ALA A 40 -25.66 5.93 22.90
N LEU A 41 -26.45 4.89 22.62
CA LEU A 41 -27.58 4.49 23.44
C LEU A 41 -27.13 4.09 24.86
N GLY A 42 -26.03 3.35 24.98
CA GLY A 42 -25.52 2.88 26.27
C GLY A 42 -24.90 3.97 27.15
N THR A 43 -24.55 5.11 26.58
CA THR A 43 -23.96 6.25 27.30
C THR A 43 -24.88 7.49 27.36
N ASP A 44 -26.12 7.35 26.91
CA ASP A 44 -27.11 8.45 26.84
C ASP A 44 -26.55 9.66 26.05
N THR A 45 -25.85 9.37 24.94
CA THR A 45 -25.31 10.36 24.03
C THR A 45 -25.96 10.24 22.63
N GLN A 46 -25.59 11.14 21.73
CA GLN A 46 -26.01 11.10 20.32
C GLN A 46 -24.81 10.78 19.44
N VAL A 47 -25.07 10.10 18.32
CA VAL A 47 -24.09 9.84 17.28
C VAL A 47 -24.61 10.27 15.92
N ASP A 48 -23.82 11.10 15.26
CA ASP A 48 -24.01 11.43 13.85
C ASP A 48 -22.95 10.68 13.03
N VAL A 49 -23.36 10.18 11.87
CA VAL A 49 -22.49 9.41 10.98
C VAL A 49 -22.40 10.09 9.64
N GLU A 50 -21.20 10.44 9.24
CA GLU A 50 -20.87 10.93 7.92
C GLU A 50 -20.12 9.85 7.14
N VAL A 51 -20.62 9.45 5.97
CA VAL A 51 -19.93 8.55 5.04
C VAL A 51 -19.18 9.42 4.05
N MET A 52 -17.88 9.54 4.21
CA MET A 52 -17.06 10.43 3.41
C MET A 52 -16.88 9.93 1.97
N HIS A 53 -16.62 8.65 1.79
CA HIS A 53 -16.48 8.01 0.48
C HIS A 53 -16.51 6.48 0.60
N GLY A 54 -16.61 5.80 -0.54
CA GLY A 54 -16.43 4.37 -0.67
C GLY A 54 -15.81 4.05 -2.02
N ASN A 55 -14.90 3.09 -2.07
CA ASN A 55 -14.19 2.69 -3.28
C ASN A 55 -14.47 1.22 -3.59
N TYR A 56 -14.59 0.89 -4.86
CA TYR A 56 -14.65 -0.50 -5.31
C TYR A 56 -13.29 -1.20 -5.16
N PRO A 57 -13.27 -2.52 -4.96
CA PRO A 57 -12.04 -3.29 -5.06
C PRO A 57 -11.49 -3.22 -6.50
N ILE A 58 -10.18 -3.32 -6.66
CA ILE A 58 -9.54 -3.35 -7.98
C ILE A 58 -10.07 -4.56 -8.76
N LEU A 59 -10.50 -4.32 -10.00
CA LEU A 59 -10.82 -5.36 -10.97
C LEU A 59 -9.53 -5.82 -11.65
N PRO A 60 -9.06 -7.07 -11.41
CA PRO A 60 -7.81 -7.54 -11.98
C PRO A 60 -7.85 -7.63 -13.50
N ASN A 61 -6.83 -7.12 -14.18
CA ASN A 61 -6.62 -7.30 -15.62
C ASN A 61 -5.41 -8.21 -15.85
N THR A 62 -5.65 -9.50 -16.01
CA THR A 62 -4.61 -10.52 -16.12
C THR A 62 -3.76 -10.34 -17.40
N THR A 63 -4.38 -9.95 -18.51
CA THR A 63 -3.67 -9.74 -19.80
C THR A 63 -2.65 -8.61 -19.67
N LEU A 64 -3.08 -7.47 -19.12
CA LEU A 64 -2.20 -6.32 -18.94
C LEU A 64 -1.13 -6.61 -17.88
N ALA A 65 -1.50 -7.34 -16.81
CA ALA A 65 -0.54 -7.73 -15.78
C ALA A 65 0.55 -8.68 -16.33
N GLN A 66 0.19 -9.60 -17.22
CA GLN A 66 1.15 -10.48 -17.89
C GLN A 66 2.10 -9.69 -18.76
N LEU A 67 1.61 -8.72 -19.55
CA LEU A 67 2.44 -7.84 -20.38
C LEU A 67 3.45 -7.03 -19.54
N VAL A 68 2.98 -6.45 -18.42
CA VAL A 68 3.86 -5.74 -17.48
C VAL A 68 4.94 -6.68 -16.91
N TYR A 69 4.56 -7.89 -16.53
CA TYR A 69 5.50 -8.87 -16.01
C TYR A 69 6.58 -9.26 -17.03
N GLU A 70 6.21 -9.50 -18.28
CA GLU A 70 7.16 -9.79 -19.36
C GLU A 70 8.12 -8.61 -19.60
N ASN A 71 7.62 -7.38 -19.56
CA ASN A 71 8.46 -6.20 -19.64
C ASN A 71 9.40 -6.07 -18.43
N MET A 72 8.95 -6.38 -17.23
CA MET A 72 9.80 -6.41 -16.03
C MET A 72 10.92 -7.46 -16.16
N ILE A 73 10.62 -8.66 -16.63
CA ILE A 73 11.63 -9.71 -16.91
C ILE A 73 12.67 -9.23 -17.91
N GLN A 74 12.25 -8.51 -18.95
CA GLN A 74 13.18 -8.01 -19.97
C GLN A 74 14.16 -6.95 -19.42
N PHE A 75 13.70 -6.07 -18.53
CA PHE A 75 14.57 -5.04 -17.95
C PHE A 75 15.37 -5.58 -16.78
N GLY A 76 14.87 -6.60 -16.09
CA GLY A 76 15.48 -7.15 -14.87
C GLY A 76 15.26 -6.28 -13.63
N GLY A 77 15.87 -6.68 -12.54
CA GLY A 77 15.90 -5.90 -11.30
C GLY A 77 17.01 -4.85 -11.29
N ILE A 78 17.21 -4.22 -10.13
CA ILE A 78 18.26 -3.20 -9.97
C ILE A 78 19.53 -3.80 -9.35
N THR A 79 20.68 -3.25 -9.71
CA THR A 79 21.97 -3.65 -9.14
C THR A 79 22.55 -2.48 -8.33
N TYR A 80 22.93 -2.75 -7.11
CA TYR A 80 23.57 -1.77 -6.23
C TYR A 80 25.05 -1.60 -6.60
N THR A 81 25.56 -0.38 -6.46
CA THR A 81 27.01 -0.10 -6.41
C THR A 81 27.56 -0.51 -5.04
N GLU A 82 28.87 -0.48 -4.87
CA GLU A 82 29.52 -0.76 -3.57
C GLU A 82 29.06 0.22 -2.48
N GLU A 83 28.86 1.48 -2.83
CA GLU A 83 28.37 2.52 -1.91
C GLU A 83 26.91 2.27 -1.52
N GLU A 84 26.06 1.90 -2.49
CA GLU A 84 24.66 1.55 -2.25
C GLU A 84 24.53 0.26 -1.43
N GLN A 85 25.40 -0.71 -1.68
CA GLN A 85 25.48 -1.94 -0.91
C GLN A 85 25.83 -1.64 0.56
N THR A 86 26.85 -0.82 0.81
CA THR A 86 27.23 -0.37 2.16
C THR A 86 26.10 0.38 2.85
N PHE A 87 25.42 1.27 2.12
CA PHE A 87 24.25 1.97 2.64
C PHE A 87 23.14 0.99 2.99
N ALA A 88 22.84 0.03 2.12
CA ALA A 88 21.78 -0.95 2.34
C ALA A 88 22.07 -1.84 3.56
N GLU A 89 23.31 -2.28 3.74
CA GLU A 89 23.76 -3.03 4.92
C GLU A 89 23.55 -2.22 6.20
N ASN A 90 23.90 -0.94 6.21
CA ASN A 90 23.68 -0.05 7.35
C ASN A 90 22.18 0.12 7.66
N ILE A 91 21.33 0.32 6.64
CA ILE A 91 19.88 0.38 6.84
C ILE A 91 19.35 -0.92 7.45
N GLN A 92 19.81 -2.07 6.95
CA GLN A 92 19.35 -3.37 7.47
C GLN A 92 19.68 -3.58 8.96
N THR A 93 20.78 -3.01 9.48
CA THR A 93 21.09 -3.09 10.92
C THR A 93 20.04 -2.37 11.79
N THR A 94 19.26 -1.47 11.22
CA THR A 94 18.23 -0.69 11.93
C THR A 94 16.83 -1.29 11.85
N LEU A 95 16.63 -2.38 11.11
CA LEU A 95 15.35 -3.03 10.94
C LEU A 95 15.04 -3.92 12.15
N MET A 96 13.79 -3.87 12.63
CA MET A 96 13.35 -4.64 13.79
C MET A 96 13.08 -6.12 13.47
N ALA A 97 12.73 -6.43 12.24
CA ALA A 97 12.51 -7.80 11.77
C ALA A 97 13.71 -8.28 10.97
N ALA A 98 13.93 -9.59 10.92
CA ALA A 98 14.94 -10.18 10.05
C ALA A 98 14.69 -9.73 8.60
N PRO A 99 15.60 -8.99 7.99
CA PRO A 99 15.38 -8.45 6.65
C PRO A 99 15.37 -9.55 5.60
N ALA A 100 14.69 -9.31 4.50
CA ALA A 100 14.94 -10.06 3.27
C ALA A 100 16.42 -9.89 2.88
N GLY A 101 17.05 -10.94 2.39
CA GLY A 101 18.47 -10.87 2.01
C GLY A 101 18.72 -9.80 0.96
N LEU A 102 19.84 -9.09 1.08
CA LEU A 102 20.35 -8.25 0.00
C LEU A 102 20.63 -9.12 -1.23
N GLY A 103 20.31 -8.60 -2.41
CA GLY A 103 20.29 -9.37 -3.67
C GLY A 103 18.89 -9.60 -4.20
N SER A 104 17.85 -9.61 -3.35
CA SER A 104 16.46 -9.76 -3.79
C SER A 104 15.96 -8.57 -4.66
N GLU A 105 16.60 -7.42 -4.60
CA GLU A 105 16.35 -6.27 -5.48
C GLU A 105 16.71 -6.52 -6.95
N ARG A 106 17.53 -7.54 -7.21
CA ARG A 106 17.92 -7.97 -8.57
C ARG A 106 16.92 -8.93 -9.21
N GLU A 107 16.04 -9.50 -8.40
CA GLU A 107 15.13 -10.53 -8.83
C GLU A 107 13.77 -9.95 -9.18
N ILE A 108 13.15 -10.48 -10.22
CA ILE A 108 11.75 -10.22 -10.51
C ILE A 108 10.93 -11.33 -9.84
N ALA A 109 10.07 -10.93 -8.92
CA ALA A 109 9.21 -11.88 -8.21
C ALA A 109 8.31 -12.65 -9.19
N PRO A 110 8.02 -13.93 -8.93
CA PRO A 110 7.15 -14.72 -9.80
C PRO A 110 5.79 -14.06 -10.02
N PHE A 111 5.26 -14.20 -11.23
CA PHE A 111 3.91 -13.72 -11.57
C PHE A 111 2.86 -14.43 -10.71
N GLN A 112 2.21 -13.70 -9.85
CA GLN A 112 1.15 -14.23 -9.01
C GLN A 112 0.19 -13.12 -8.56
N PHE A 113 -1.07 -13.47 -8.42
CA PHE A 113 -2.03 -12.59 -7.80
C PHE A 113 -1.71 -12.46 -6.30
N ARG A 114 -1.57 -11.23 -5.83
CA ARG A 114 -1.40 -10.93 -4.41
C ARG A 114 -2.52 -10.01 -3.95
N GLN A 115 -3.26 -10.48 -2.96
CA GLN A 115 -4.23 -9.65 -2.29
C GLN A 115 -3.52 -8.80 -1.23
N THR A 116 -3.71 -7.49 -1.28
CA THR A 116 -3.16 -6.56 -0.28
C THR A 116 -4.28 -6.01 0.61
N MET A 117 -3.90 -5.55 1.80
CA MET A 117 -4.85 -4.95 2.76
C MET A 117 -5.00 -3.44 2.59
N GLY A 118 -4.27 -2.86 1.64
CA GLY A 118 -4.40 -1.45 1.28
C GLY A 118 -5.71 -1.16 0.54
N SER A 119 -6.11 0.09 0.50
CA SER A 119 -7.20 0.58 -0.34
C SER A 119 -6.73 1.76 -1.18
N THR A 120 -7.35 1.95 -2.33
CA THR A 120 -7.04 3.00 -3.29
C THR A 120 -8.27 3.28 -4.15
N ASP A 121 -8.43 4.52 -4.58
CA ASP A 121 -9.43 4.97 -5.55
C ASP A 121 -9.18 4.45 -6.98
N VAL A 122 -7.99 3.92 -7.25
CA VAL A 122 -7.68 3.19 -8.50
C VAL A 122 -8.64 2.01 -8.72
N GLY A 123 -9.24 1.47 -7.64
CA GLY A 123 -10.31 0.49 -7.74
C GLY A 123 -11.41 0.94 -8.68
N ASP A 124 -11.96 2.11 -8.47
CA ASP A 124 -13.07 2.67 -9.28
C ASP A 124 -12.67 2.85 -10.75
N VAL A 125 -11.43 3.30 -11.00
CA VAL A 125 -10.89 3.42 -12.36
C VAL A 125 -10.81 2.06 -13.05
N SER A 126 -10.45 1.01 -12.33
CA SER A 126 -10.29 -0.34 -12.88
C SER A 126 -11.58 -0.96 -13.45
N TRP A 127 -12.74 -0.49 -13.01
CA TRP A 127 -14.04 -0.90 -13.55
C TRP A 127 -14.44 -0.15 -14.82
N LEU A 128 -13.74 0.95 -15.13
CA LEU A 128 -14.01 1.79 -16.29
C LEU A 128 -12.93 1.62 -17.38
N ALA A 129 -11.70 1.31 -16.98
CA ALA A 129 -10.56 1.18 -17.87
C ALA A 129 -9.64 0.02 -17.45
N PRO A 130 -8.98 -0.67 -18.42
CA PRO A 130 -7.98 -1.68 -18.11
C PRO A 130 -6.87 -1.09 -17.21
N THR A 131 -6.68 -1.69 -16.06
CA THR A 131 -5.78 -1.15 -15.03
C THR A 131 -4.86 -2.26 -14.52
N VAL A 132 -3.60 -1.93 -14.31
CA VAL A 132 -2.60 -2.79 -13.66
C VAL A 132 -1.71 -1.96 -12.75
N GLY A 133 -1.30 -2.55 -11.65
CA GLY A 133 -0.28 -2.00 -10.75
C GLY A 133 0.90 -2.95 -10.64
N PHE A 134 2.09 -2.39 -10.52
CA PHE A 134 3.32 -3.13 -10.20
C PHE A 134 4.19 -2.29 -9.27
N SER A 135 5.22 -2.90 -8.71
CA SER A 135 6.16 -2.24 -7.82
C SER A 135 7.59 -2.52 -8.26
N THR A 136 8.47 -1.56 -8.04
CA THR A 136 9.91 -1.70 -8.24
C THR A 136 10.65 -1.48 -6.91
N ALA A 137 11.89 -1.98 -6.82
CA ALA A 137 12.71 -1.86 -5.63
C ALA A 137 13.23 -0.42 -5.48
N THR A 138 12.52 0.41 -4.72
CA THR A 138 12.90 1.79 -4.37
C THR A 138 13.44 1.91 -2.95
N TRP A 139 13.36 0.84 -2.16
CA TRP A 139 13.82 0.75 -0.79
C TRP A 139 14.77 -0.44 -0.62
N VAL A 140 15.57 -0.38 0.43
CA VAL A 140 16.41 -1.53 0.84
C VAL A 140 15.50 -2.71 1.19
N PRO A 141 15.84 -3.94 0.74
CA PRO A 141 15.06 -5.13 1.08
C PRO A 141 14.77 -5.28 2.57
N GLY A 142 13.50 -5.57 2.91
CA GLY A 142 13.03 -5.68 4.28
C GLY A 142 12.56 -4.38 4.92
N THR A 143 12.69 -3.24 4.25
CA THR A 143 12.23 -1.94 4.77
C THR A 143 10.71 -1.92 4.88
N PRO A 144 10.13 -1.64 6.06
CA PRO A 144 8.69 -1.50 6.21
C PRO A 144 8.21 -0.18 5.60
N ALA A 145 7.00 -0.18 5.06
CA ALA A 145 6.32 1.04 4.66
C ALA A 145 6.11 1.98 5.88
N HIS A 146 6.00 3.28 5.63
CA HIS A 146 5.80 4.31 6.66
C HIS A 146 6.92 4.37 7.71
N SER A 147 8.17 4.16 7.27
CA SER A 147 9.36 4.21 8.12
C SER A 147 10.36 5.27 7.64
N TRP A 148 11.22 5.74 8.53
CA TRP A 148 12.30 6.66 8.16
C TRP A 148 13.31 6.00 7.20
N GLN A 149 13.49 4.69 7.28
CA GLN A 149 14.34 3.92 6.38
C GLN A 149 13.82 3.98 4.93
N ALA A 150 12.52 3.94 4.74
CA ALA A 150 11.90 4.12 3.42
C ALA A 150 12.17 5.51 2.86
N VAL A 151 12.09 6.55 3.69
CA VAL A 151 12.41 7.93 3.31
C VAL A 151 13.89 8.07 2.96
N ALA A 152 14.77 7.49 3.78
CA ALA A 152 16.22 7.54 3.56
C ALA A 152 16.63 6.91 2.22
N ALA A 153 16.09 5.72 1.89
CA ALA A 153 16.39 5.04 0.63
C ALA A 153 15.70 5.69 -0.58
N GLY A 154 14.46 6.15 -0.41
CA GLY A 154 13.66 6.72 -1.51
C GLY A 154 14.24 7.99 -2.12
N GLY A 155 14.94 8.80 -1.34
CA GLY A 155 15.62 10.02 -1.78
C GLY A 155 17.03 9.82 -2.33
N MET A 156 17.52 8.59 -2.36
CA MET A 156 18.88 8.26 -2.82
C MET A 156 18.89 7.55 -4.18
N SER A 157 20.08 7.22 -4.68
CA SER A 157 20.28 6.55 -5.95
C SER A 157 19.53 5.20 -6.04
N ILE A 158 19.37 4.48 -4.94
CA ILE A 158 18.54 3.26 -4.86
C ILE A 158 17.10 3.57 -5.28
N GLY A 159 16.49 4.58 -4.68
CA GLY A 159 15.14 5.02 -5.04
C GLY A 159 15.04 5.48 -6.49
N HIS A 160 16.03 6.23 -6.96
CA HIS A 160 16.08 6.71 -8.35
C HIS A 160 16.21 5.56 -9.36
N LYS A 161 16.99 4.52 -9.09
CA LYS A 161 17.09 3.33 -9.94
C LYS A 161 15.76 2.60 -10.04
N GLY A 162 15.07 2.40 -8.92
CA GLY A 162 13.73 1.81 -8.93
C GLY A 162 12.72 2.64 -9.70
N MET A 163 12.75 3.98 -9.57
CA MET A 163 11.91 4.90 -10.35
C MET A 163 12.22 4.81 -11.86
N GLN A 164 13.50 4.78 -12.25
CA GLN A 164 13.89 4.63 -13.66
C GLN A 164 13.40 3.30 -14.25
N LEU A 165 13.55 2.20 -13.49
CA LEU A 165 13.02 0.91 -13.92
C LEU A 165 11.51 0.96 -14.12
N ALA A 166 10.77 1.56 -13.18
CA ALA A 166 9.32 1.74 -13.32
C ALA A 166 8.97 2.54 -14.58
N THR A 167 9.72 3.61 -14.85
CA THR A 167 9.54 4.45 -16.06
C THR A 167 9.72 3.64 -17.36
N HIS A 168 10.77 2.81 -17.42
CA HIS A 168 11.03 1.97 -18.60
C HIS A 168 9.92 0.93 -18.81
N VAL A 169 9.48 0.27 -17.73
CA VAL A 169 8.39 -0.72 -17.79
C VAL A 169 7.09 -0.07 -18.24
N LEU A 170 6.73 1.10 -17.69
CA LEU A 170 5.54 1.85 -18.08
C LEU A 170 5.59 2.27 -19.54
N ALA A 171 6.68 2.89 -19.97
CA ALA A 171 6.84 3.35 -21.34
C ALA A 171 6.73 2.20 -22.36
N LYS A 172 7.35 1.06 -22.05
CA LYS A 172 7.29 -0.13 -22.90
C LYS A 172 5.89 -0.79 -22.91
N THR A 173 5.20 -0.75 -21.78
CA THR A 173 3.84 -1.31 -21.69
C THR A 173 2.82 -0.47 -22.47
N ALA A 174 3.06 0.84 -22.58
CA ALA A 174 2.20 1.77 -23.30
C ALA A 174 2.46 1.82 -24.81
N ALA A 175 3.57 1.28 -25.30
CA ALA A 175 3.97 1.25 -26.71
C ALA A 175 3.40 0.03 -27.44
#